data_5f3ec0ac6ec90c5b64b15caf84fa52b6
#
_entry.id   5f3ec0ac6ec90c5b64b15caf84fa52b6
#
_cell.length_a   1.000
_cell.length_b   1.000
_cell.length_c   1.000
_cell.angle_alpha   90.00
_cell.angle_beta   90.00
_cell.angle_gamma   90.00
#
_symmetry.space_group_name_H-M   'P 1'
#
loop_
_entity.id
_entity.type
_entity.pdbx_description
1 polymer ?
#
loop_
_entity_poly.entity_id
_entity_poly.type
_entity_poly.pdbx_seq_one_letter_code
_entity_poly.pdbx_strand_id
1 'polypeptide(L)'
;DRMCQLMETKIRLAEQAKDSVCGQFQWIYSSHDNPGRRQPDEAYRKIDKVGPFNYKGLVTPWEEPLDVYYMYRANYVPAAKDPMVYLVSHTWANRFEKGRRRATIEAYSNCDSVLLYNDLTNEKETFLGRKKNNGTGTHFMWENRDIRYNVLRAVGYYKGKPVAEDLILLNGLEQAPNFELLYQDDKKILKGEAGYNYLYRLNCGGDDYTDSFGQLWLQDNTNYSRSWAENFKDLNPYLASQRTTNDPIRGTRDWTLFQHFRFGRHQLEYRFPVADGTYRIELYFTEPWHGTGGSASTDCEGLRIFDVAVNDSVVLDDLDIWAESGHDGVCKKVVYAT
;
A
#
# COMPACT_ATOMS: atom_id res chain seq x y z
N ASP A 1 9.60 -0.10 -13.90
CA ASP A 1 8.35 -0.37 -14.62
C ASP A 1 8.36 0.29 -16.00
N ARG A 2 8.06 -0.51 -17.06
CA ARG A 2 8.08 -0.04 -18.46
C ARG A 2 7.09 1.13 -18.70
N MET A 3 5.94 1.11 -18.06
CA MET A 3 4.95 2.19 -18.17
C MET A 3 5.52 3.50 -17.64
N CYS A 4 6.13 3.50 -16.46
CA CYS A 4 6.76 4.67 -15.87
C CYS A 4 7.85 5.25 -16.76
N GLN A 5 8.74 4.41 -17.32
CA GLN A 5 9.81 4.84 -18.23
C GLN A 5 9.29 5.49 -19.51
N LEU A 6 8.22 4.92 -20.10
CA LEU A 6 7.59 5.48 -21.30
C LEU A 6 6.92 6.81 -21.00
N MET A 7 6.20 6.91 -19.87
CA MET A 7 5.52 8.14 -19.48
C MET A 7 6.49 9.24 -19.07
N GLU A 8 7.57 8.92 -18.38
CA GLU A 8 8.62 9.86 -18.05
C GLU A 8 9.30 10.40 -19.32
N THR A 9 9.55 9.54 -20.30
CA THR A 9 10.05 9.95 -21.62
C THR A 9 9.07 10.90 -22.31
N LYS A 10 7.76 10.63 -22.26
CA LYS A 10 6.71 11.50 -22.80
C LYS A 10 6.71 12.87 -22.10
N ILE A 11 6.82 12.92 -20.78
CA ILE A 11 6.91 14.15 -19.99
C ILE A 11 8.13 14.97 -20.46
N ARG A 12 9.29 14.35 -20.57
CA ARG A 12 10.52 15.02 -21.00
C ARG A 12 10.42 15.59 -22.42
N LEU A 13 9.83 14.84 -23.35
CA LEU A 13 9.61 15.32 -24.72
C LEU A 13 8.62 16.49 -24.77
N ALA A 14 7.54 16.44 -23.99
CA ALA A 14 6.58 17.54 -23.89
C ALA A 14 7.23 18.80 -23.30
N GLU A 15 8.07 18.66 -22.28
CA GLU A 15 8.81 19.78 -21.68
C GLU A 15 9.81 20.40 -22.68
N GLN A 16 10.49 19.58 -23.47
CA GLN A 16 11.38 20.06 -24.54
C GLN A 16 10.63 20.83 -25.64
N ALA A 17 9.38 20.46 -25.88
CA ALA A 17 8.53 21.08 -26.90
C ALA A 17 7.56 22.15 -26.35
N LYS A 18 7.75 22.63 -25.13
CA LYS A 18 6.78 23.49 -24.41
C LYS A 18 6.46 24.82 -25.14
N ASP A 19 7.38 25.32 -25.97
CA ASP A 19 7.15 26.51 -26.75
C ASP A 19 6.20 26.27 -27.94
N SER A 20 5.94 25.03 -28.30
CA SER A 20 5.10 24.59 -29.41
C SER A 20 3.91 23.73 -29.00
N VAL A 21 3.87 23.26 -27.74
CA VAL A 21 2.85 22.36 -27.23
C VAL A 21 2.22 22.98 -25.97
N CYS A 22 0.92 23.18 -26.00
CA CYS A 22 0.18 23.83 -24.93
C CYS A 22 -0.04 22.89 -23.69
N GLY A 23 0.28 21.60 -23.81
CA GLY A 23 0.13 20.64 -22.71
C GLY A 23 -0.01 19.20 -23.19
N GLN A 24 -0.21 18.29 -22.24
CA GLN A 24 -0.47 16.88 -22.52
C GLN A 24 -1.52 16.33 -21.57
N PHE A 25 -2.28 15.38 -22.04
CA PHE A 25 -3.21 14.60 -21.23
C PHE A 25 -2.82 13.14 -21.28
N GLN A 26 -2.81 12.50 -20.11
CA GLN A 26 -2.62 11.07 -20.03
C GLN A 26 -3.95 10.36 -20.27
N TRP A 27 -3.98 9.46 -21.23
CA TRP A 27 -5.03 8.51 -21.40
C TRP A 27 -4.59 7.20 -20.74
N ILE A 28 -5.08 6.91 -19.58
CA ILE A 28 -6.25 7.44 -18.84
C ILE A 28 -5.89 7.61 -17.37
N TYR A 29 -6.68 8.41 -16.60
CA TYR A 29 -6.46 8.57 -15.16
C TYR A 29 -6.77 7.27 -14.42
N SER A 30 -7.99 6.74 -14.49
CA SER A 30 -8.38 5.51 -13.83
C SER A 30 -8.47 4.35 -14.81
N SER A 31 -7.86 3.22 -14.48
CA SER A 31 -8.16 1.95 -15.14
C SER A 31 -9.65 1.65 -14.99
N HIS A 32 -10.28 1.02 -15.96
CA HIS A 32 -11.72 0.82 -15.96
C HIS A 32 -12.13 -0.52 -16.53
N ASP A 33 -13.31 -0.96 -16.13
CA ASP A 33 -13.98 -2.10 -16.71
C ASP A 33 -14.33 -1.82 -18.17
N ASN A 34 -14.16 -2.82 -19.03
CA ASN A 34 -14.51 -2.75 -20.43
C ASN A 34 -15.26 -4.02 -20.86
N PRO A 35 -16.44 -4.26 -20.28
CA PRO A 35 -17.22 -5.47 -20.56
C PRO A 35 -17.64 -5.51 -22.03
N GLY A 36 -17.45 -6.66 -22.66
CA GLY A 36 -17.85 -6.87 -24.05
C GLY A 36 -16.86 -6.36 -25.10
N ARG A 37 -15.70 -5.85 -24.73
CA ARG A 37 -14.64 -5.50 -25.67
C ARG A 37 -14.16 -6.76 -26.39
N ARG A 38 -14.34 -6.76 -27.72
CA ARG A 38 -13.91 -7.84 -28.62
C ARG A 38 -13.19 -7.25 -29.82
N GLN A 39 -12.03 -6.62 -29.56
CA GLN A 39 -11.15 -6.24 -30.69
C GLN A 39 -10.25 -7.44 -31.00
N PRO A 40 -10.18 -7.91 -32.26
CA PRO A 40 -9.47 -9.14 -32.62
C PRO A 40 -7.99 -9.14 -32.25
N ASP A 41 -7.34 -7.99 -32.24
CA ASP A 41 -5.94 -7.81 -31.88
C ASP A 41 -5.69 -7.60 -30.39
N GLU A 42 -6.73 -7.32 -29.61
CA GLU A 42 -6.67 -7.11 -28.16
C GLU A 42 -7.22 -8.28 -27.36
N ALA A 43 -8.19 -9.04 -27.89
CA ALA A 43 -8.88 -10.14 -27.22
C ALA A 43 -8.00 -11.34 -26.86
N TYR A 44 -6.78 -11.42 -27.39
CA TYR A 44 -5.88 -12.55 -27.20
C TYR A 44 -4.62 -12.20 -26.38
N ARG A 45 -4.50 -10.97 -25.88
CA ARG A 45 -3.37 -10.61 -25.01
C ARG A 45 -3.51 -11.31 -23.67
N LYS A 46 -2.39 -11.82 -23.13
CA LYS A 46 -2.39 -12.45 -21.80
C LYS A 46 -2.94 -11.53 -20.71
N ILE A 47 -2.77 -10.22 -20.88
CA ILE A 47 -3.26 -9.18 -19.97
C ILE A 47 -4.79 -9.10 -19.96
N ASP A 48 -5.46 -9.44 -21.09
CA ASP A 48 -6.92 -9.42 -21.20
C ASP A 48 -7.56 -10.68 -20.59
N LYS A 49 -6.75 -11.66 -20.18
CA LYS A 49 -7.23 -12.87 -19.48
C LYS A 49 -7.63 -12.63 -18.03
N VAL A 50 -7.29 -11.48 -17.48
CA VAL A 50 -7.62 -11.11 -16.09
C VAL A 50 -8.93 -10.34 -16.02
N GLY A 51 -9.85 -10.61 -16.91
CA GLY A 51 -11.11 -9.91 -17.03
C GLY A 51 -11.06 -8.75 -18.02
N PRO A 52 -12.20 -8.17 -18.36
CA PRO A 52 -12.33 -7.13 -19.39
C PRO A 52 -11.90 -5.75 -18.84
N PHE A 53 -10.69 -5.64 -18.33
CA PHE A 53 -10.17 -4.40 -17.77
C PHE A 53 -9.22 -3.65 -18.72
N ASN A 54 -9.27 -2.34 -18.69
CA ASN A 54 -8.29 -1.48 -19.29
C ASN A 54 -7.29 -1.04 -18.20
N TYR A 55 -6.08 -1.56 -18.23
CA TYR A 55 -5.01 -1.29 -17.25
C TYR A 55 -4.07 -0.15 -17.65
N LYS A 56 -4.57 0.89 -18.31
CA LYS A 56 -3.75 2.04 -18.73
C LYS A 56 -3.82 3.22 -17.76
N GLY A 57 -4.54 3.06 -16.65
CA GLY A 57 -4.74 4.09 -15.65
C GLY A 57 -3.48 4.45 -14.88
N LEU A 58 -3.45 5.65 -14.35
CA LEU A 58 -2.51 6.07 -13.31
C LEU A 58 -2.89 5.45 -11.97
N VAL A 59 -4.18 5.16 -11.82
CA VAL A 59 -4.76 4.48 -10.67
C VAL A 59 -5.55 3.25 -11.12
N THR A 60 -5.86 2.36 -10.19
CA THR A 60 -6.74 1.22 -10.41
C THR A 60 -8.19 1.67 -10.64
N PRO A 61 -9.14 0.77 -11.02
CA PRO A 61 -10.56 1.10 -11.07
C PRO A 61 -11.16 1.56 -9.72
N TRP A 62 -10.47 1.30 -8.63
CA TRP A 62 -10.86 1.68 -7.27
C TRP A 62 -10.06 2.88 -6.75
N GLU A 63 -9.39 3.62 -7.68
CA GLU A 63 -8.61 4.81 -7.41
C GLU A 63 -7.34 4.59 -6.55
N GLU A 64 -6.90 3.35 -6.39
CA GLU A 64 -5.64 3.03 -5.74
C GLU A 64 -4.46 3.50 -6.61
N PRO A 65 -3.56 4.34 -6.09
CA PRO A 65 -2.43 4.85 -6.87
C PRO A 65 -1.45 3.76 -7.30
N LEU A 66 -0.97 3.83 -8.53
CA LEU A 66 0.09 2.98 -9.07
C LEU A 66 1.43 3.75 -9.10
N ASP A 67 2.56 3.07 -9.26
CA ASP A 67 3.89 3.70 -9.36
C ASP A 67 3.89 4.88 -10.34
N VAL A 68 3.18 4.77 -11.45
CA VAL A 68 3.08 5.82 -12.46
C VAL A 68 2.34 7.07 -11.97
N TYR A 69 1.40 6.92 -11.04
CA TYR A 69 0.75 8.07 -10.39
C TYR A 69 1.77 8.91 -9.61
N TYR A 70 2.60 8.25 -8.81
CA TYR A 70 3.65 8.94 -8.05
C TYR A 70 4.71 9.58 -8.95
N MET A 71 5.03 8.95 -10.08
CA MET A 71 5.91 9.52 -11.08
C MET A 71 5.33 10.82 -11.67
N TYR A 72 4.04 10.84 -12.01
CA TYR A 72 3.36 12.05 -12.49
C TYR A 72 3.31 13.13 -11.40
N ARG A 73 2.93 12.75 -10.17
CA ARG A 73 2.86 13.67 -9.04
C ARG A 73 4.22 14.33 -8.77
N ALA A 74 5.31 13.56 -8.79
CA ALA A 74 6.67 14.07 -8.61
C ALA A 74 7.08 15.12 -9.67
N ASN A 75 6.53 15.01 -10.88
CA ASN A 75 6.87 15.91 -11.99
C ASN A 75 5.99 17.16 -12.08
N TYR A 76 4.74 17.10 -11.59
CA TYR A 76 3.76 18.17 -11.83
C TYR A 76 3.29 18.89 -10.57
N VAL A 77 3.45 18.31 -9.38
CA VAL A 77 3.08 18.97 -8.14
C VAL A 77 4.30 19.69 -7.55
N PRO A 78 4.24 21.00 -7.29
CA PRO A 78 5.35 21.72 -6.69
C PRO A 78 5.60 21.26 -5.24
N ALA A 79 6.86 21.03 -4.86
CA ALA A 79 7.25 20.67 -3.50
C ALA A 79 6.85 21.71 -2.44
N ALA A 80 6.67 22.96 -2.82
CA ALA A 80 6.17 24.01 -1.94
C ALA A 80 4.72 23.81 -1.52
N LYS A 81 3.93 23.12 -2.36
CA LYS A 81 2.52 22.85 -2.12
C LYS A 81 2.33 21.50 -1.41
N ASP A 82 3.00 20.49 -1.91
CA ASP A 82 2.82 19.11 -1.45
C ASP A 82 4.10 18.33 -1.73
N PRO A 83 5.08 18.37 -0.81
CA PRO A 83 6.34 17.65 -0.96
C PRO A 83 6.11 16.15 -0.85
N MET A 84 6.81 15.39 -1.70
CA MET A 84 6.72 13.94 -1.70
C MET A 84 8.03 13.24 -2.01
N VAL A 85 8.16 12.04 -1.50
CA VAL A 85 9.13 11.02 -1.89
C VAL A 85 8.39 9.68 -1.99
N TYR A 86 8.71 8.89 -3.00
CA TYR A 86 8.17 7.55 -3.20
C TYR A 86 9.27 6.61 -3.69
N LEU A 87 9.61 5.61 -2.91
CA LEU A 87 10.55 4.54 -3.28
C LEU A 87 9.88 3.56 -4.25
N VAL A 88 10.49 3.34 -5.39
CA VAL A 88 9.96 2.44 -6.42
C VAL A 88 10.43 1.01 -6.15
N SER A 89 9.55 0.08 -5.91
CA SER A 89 8.10 0.08 -5.71
C SER A 89 7.76 -0.58 -4.38
N HIS A 90 6.70 -0.13 -3.71
CA HIS A 90 6.20 -0.73 -2.46
C HIS A 90 5.72 -2.17 -2.65
N THR A 91 5.27 -2.52 -3.85
CA THR A 91 4.82 -3.88 -4.17
C THR A 91 5.96 -4.86 -4.51
N TRP A 92 7.21 -4.41 -4.45
CA TRP A 92 8.37 -5.22 -4.83
C TRP A 92 9.36 -5.45 -3.69
N ALA A 93 8.92 -6.10 -2.62
CA ALA A 93 9.75 -6.45 -1.46
C ALA A 93 10.75 -7.59 -1.75
N ASN A 94 10.41 -8.51 -2.66
CA ASN A 94 11.24 -9.66 -3.03
C ASN A 94 12.15 -9.35 -4.23
N ARG A 95 13.02 -8.36 -4.12
CA ARG A 95 13.89 -7.92 -5.23
C ARG A 95 15.33 -8.40 -5.14
N PHE A 96 15.69 -9.08 -4.06
CA PHE A 96 17.04 -9.60 -3.86
C PHE A 96 17.03 -11.13 -3.86
N GLU A 97 17.72 -11.73 -4.83
CA GLU A 97 18.02 -13.16 -4.83
C GLU A 97 19.18 -13.44 -3.87
N LYS A 98 19.27 -14.68 -3.39
CA LYS A 98 20.39 -15.15 -2.55
C LYS A 98 21.73 -14.74 -3.14
N GLY A 99 22.52 -13.96 -2.37
CA GLY A 99 23.87 -13.52 -2.73
C GLY A 99 23.94 -12.25 -3.59
N ARG A 100 22.84 -11.68 -4.06
CA ARG A 100 22.83 -10.39 -4.76
C ARG A 100 22.45 -9.28 -3.79
N ARG A 101 23.44 -8.52 -3.34
CA ARG A 101 23.27 -7.34 -2.47
C ARG A 101 23.32 -6.02 -3.23
N ARG A 102 23.82 -6.00 -4.47
CA ARG A 102 23.92 -4.78 -5.27
C ARG A 102 22.65 -4.56 -6.09
N ALA A 103 22.09 -3.37 -5.98
CA ALA A 103 20.86 -3.00 -6.66
C ALA A 103 20.91 -1.56 -7.16
N THR A 104 20.07 -1.28 -8.14
CA THR A 104 19.65 0.07 -8.50
C THR A 104 18.38 0.38 -7.71
N ILE A 105 18.40 1.47 -6.96
CA ILE A 105 17.24 1.98 -6.21
C ILE A 105 16.75 3.25 -6.90
N GLU A 106 15.47 3.32 -7.13
CA GLU A 106 14.80 4.44 -7.78
C GLU A 106 13.82 5.10 -6.82
N ALA A 107 13.66 6.42 -6.93
CA ALA A 107 12.64 7.16 -6.19
C ALA A 107 12.05 8.27 -7.05
N TYR A 108 10.76 8.48 -6.94
CA TYR A 108 10.05 9.64 -7.47
C TYR A 108 9.93 10.69 -6.38
N SER A 109 10.29 11.93 -6.67
CA SER A 109 10.19 13.03 -5.71
C SER A 109 10.18 14.36 -6.43
N ASN A 110 9.42 15.32 -5.88
CA ASN A 110 9.43 16.72 -6.29
C ASN A 110 10.38 17.58 -5.44
N CYS A 111 11.07 17.00 -4.48
CA CYS A 111 12.02 17.69 -3.61
C CYS A 111 13.29 18.13 -4.34
N ASP A 112 14.04 19.11 -3.78
CA ASP A 112 15.31 19.58 -4.34
C ASP A 112 16.39 18.50 -4.32
N SER A 113 16.34 17.62 -3.32
CA SER A 113 17.24 16.49 -3.18
C SER A 113 16.62 15.40 -2.33
N VAL A 114 17.09 14.17 -2.54
CA VAL A 114 16.72 12.99 -1.75
C VAL A 114 17.96 12.32 -1.19
N LEU A 115 17.93 11.97 0.09
CA LEU A 115 18.92 11.17 0.78
C LEU A 115 18.37 9.76 0.96
N LEU A 116 19.18 8.76 0.67
CA LEU A 116 18.83 7.35 0.78
C LEU A 116 19.63 6.69 1.90
N TYR A 117 18.95 5.92 2.75
CA TYR A 117 19.52 5.17 3.87
C TYR A 117 19.08 3.70 3.81
N ASN A 118 19.92 2.82 4.30
CA ASN A 118 19.61 1.39 4.48
C ASN A 118 19.35 1.07 5.97
N ASP A 119 18.61 1.97 6.63
CA ASP A 119 18.19 1.89 8.02
C ASP A 119 17.15 2.98 8.31
N LEU A 120 16.60 2.99 9.51
CA LEU A 120 15.61 3.96 10.00
C LEU A 120 16.23 5.28 10.48
N THR A 121 17.52 5.30 10.73
CA THR A 121 18.24 6.49 11.24
C THR A 121 19.12 7.15 10.17
N ASN A 122 19.69 8.30 10.52
CA ASN A 122 20.58 9.05 9.63
C ASN A 122 22.07 8.70 9.86
N GLU A 123 22.36 7.49 10.32
CA GLU A 123 23.71 7.05 10.57
C GLU A 123 24.55 6.99 9.28
N LYS A 124 25.81 7.35 9.42
CA LYS A 124 26.74 7.42 8.28
C LYS A 124 26.99 6.05 7.67
N GLU A 125 27.02 5.02 8.49
CA GLU A 125 27.30 3.63 8.13
C GLU A 125 26.22 3.04 7.21
N THR A 126 24.99 3.53 7.32
CA THR A 126 23.85 3.07 6.53
C THR A 126 23.45 4.05 5.43
N PHE A 127 24.16 5.17 5.30
CA PHE A 127 23.91 6.18 4.27
C PHE A 127 24.34 5.70 2.89
N LEU A 128 23.40 5.61 1.97
CA LEU A 128 23.62 5.15 0.59
C LEU A 128 23.89 6.28 -0.40
N GLY A 129 23.65 7.51 -0.01
CA GLY A 129 24.00 8.69 -0.81
C GLY A 129 22.87 9.69 -1.01
N ARG A 130 23.27 10.89 -1.42
CA ARG A 130 22.38 12.00 -1.77
C ARG A 130 22.35 12.21 -3.27
N LYS A 131 21.17 12.47 -3.80
CA LYS A 131 20.95 12.89 -5.19
C LYS A 131 20.22 14.24 -5.22
N LYS A 132 20.51 15.03 -6.25
CA LYS A 132 19.81 16.29 -6.53
C LYS A 132 18.75 16.04 -7.61
N ASN A 133 17.70 16.86 -7.58
CA ASN A 133 16.70 16.88 -8.64
C ASN A 133 17.33 17.39 -9.94
N ASN A 134 17.11 16.69 -11.04
CA ASN A 134 17.63 17.03 -12.36
C ASN A 134 16.57 17.69 -13.27
N GLY A 135 15.40 18.07 -12.72
CA GLY A 135 14.33 18.72 -13.43
C GLY A 135 13.23 17.77 -13.92
N THR A 136 12.25 18.35 -14.58
CA THR A 136 11.05 17.65 -15.08
C THR A 136 11.39 16.53 -16.06
N GLY A 137 10.74 15.38 -15.94
CA GLY A 137 10.99 14.20 -16.76
C GLY A 137 12.22 13.40 -16.31
N THR A 138 12.60 13.54 -15.03
CA THR A 138 13.67 12.75 -14.40
C THR A 138 13.22 12.20 -13.05
N HIS A 139 13.93 11.18 -12.58
CA HIS A 139 13.77 10.61 -11.26
C HIS A 139 15.11 10.46 -10.55
N PHE A 140 15.08 10.10 -9.28
CA PHE A 140 16.28 9.87 -8.48
C PHE A 140 16.71 8.40 -8.63
N MET A 141 18.01 8.18 -8.88
CA MET A 141 18.57 6.84 -9.09
C MET A 141 19.89 6.67 -8.34
N TRP A 142 20.00 5.58 -7.59
CA TRP A 142 21.22 5.12 -6.94
C TRP A 142 21.65 3.79 -7.54
N GLU A 143 22.55 3.85 -8.49
CA GLU A 143 23.04 2.66 -9.20
C GLU A 143 24.03 1.87 -8.35
N ASN A 144 23.97 0.55 -8.46
CA ASN A 144 24.96 -0.40 -7.96
C ASN A 144 25.26 -0.20 -6.45
N ARG A 145 24.21 0.02 -5.63
CA ARG A 145 24.34 0.14 -4.18
C ARG A 145 24.37 -1.22 -3.51
N ASP A 146 25.21 -1.34 -2.49
CA ASP A 146 25.25 -2.52 -1.63
C ASP A 146 24.17 -2.38 -0.55
N ILE A 147 23.10 -3.17 -0.69
CA ILE A 147 21.95 -3.17 0.21
C ILE A 147 22.12 -4.36 1.16
N ARG A 148 22.43 -4.07 2.40
CA ARG A 148 22.67 -5.06 3.44
C ARG A 148 21.43 -5.39 4.24
N TYR A 149 20.69 -4.37 4.63
CA TYR A 149 19.60 -4.46 5.57
C TYR A 149 18.22 -4.39 4.90
N ASN A 150 17.23 -4.92 5.58
CA ASN A 150 15.87 -5.05 5.10
C ASN A 150 15.04 -3.75 5.09
N VAL A 151 15.64 -2.62 5.39
CA VAL A 151 14.99 -1.30 5.35
C VAL A 151 15.64 -0.43 4.29
N LEU A 152 14.83 0.17 3.41
CA LEU A 152 15.22 1.32 2.61
C LEU A 152 14.37 2.51 3.02
N ARG A 153 15.04 3.64 3.34
CA ARG A 153 14.40 4.89 3.73
C ARG A 153 14.93 6.04 2.89
N ALA A 154 14.03 6.79 2.28
CA ALA A 154 14.34 7.95 1.48
C ALA A 154 13.79 9.22 2.15
N VAL A 155 14.62 10.25 2.29
CA VAL A 155 14.25 11.52 2.90
C VAL A 155 14.40 12.65 1.88
N GLY A 156 13.28 13.30 1.55
CA GLY A 156 13.21 14.42 0.64
C GLY A 156 13.46 15.75 1.34
N TYR A 157 14.32 16.56 0.73
CA TYR A 157 14.69 17.90 1.23
C TYR A 157 14.19 18.97 0.26
N TYR A 158 13.52 19.98 0.81
CA TYR A 158 13.14 21.20 0.11
C TYR A 158 13.66 22.42 0.86
N LYS A 159 14.38 23.30 0.15
CA LYS A 159 15.05 24.48 0.72
C LYS A 159 15.90 24.15 1.97
N GLY A 160 16.61 23.02 1.91
CA GLY A 160 17.51 22.57 2.96
C GLY A 160 16.86 21.93 4.18
N LYS A 161 15.54 21.77 4.21
CA LYS A 161 14.80 21.11 5.30
C LYS A 161 14.24 19.75 4.85
N PRO A 162 14.25 18.72 5.72
CA PRO A 162 13.52 17.49 5.44
C PRO A 162 12.02 17.78 5.45
N VAL A 163 11.31 17.35 4.41
CA VAL A 163 9.89 17.68 4.20
C VAL A 163 9.03 16.47 3.84
N ALA A 164 9.66 15.39 3.39
CA ALA A 164 8.97 14.16 3.03
C ALA A 164 9.86 12.96 3.32
N GLU A 165 9.26 11.83 3.64
CA GLU A 165 9.95 10.58 3.91
C GLU A 165 9.15 9.41 3.37
N ASP A 166 9.85 8.39 2.88
CA ASP A 166 9.26 7.15 2.45
C ASP A 166 10.12 5.98 2.88
N LEU A 167 9.48 4.86 3.19
CA LEU A 167 10.13 3.68 3.73
C LEU A 167 9.51 2.42 3.15
N ILE A 168 10.37 1.51 2.71
CA ILE A 168 9.95 0.16 2.29
C ILE A 168 10.75 -0.91 3.02
N LEU A 169 10.11 -2.05 3.23
CA LEU A 169 10.75 -3.25 3.74
C LEU A 169 11.12 -4.21 2.61
N LEU A 170 12.25 -4.88 2.76
CA LEU A 170 12.79 -5.82 1.80
C LEU A 170 12.91 -7.21 2.42
N ASN A 171 12.43 -8.21 1.72
CA ASN A 171 12.54 -9.59 2.14
C ASN A 171 13.93 -10.17 1.82
N GLY A 172 14.36 -11.17 2.61
CA GLY A 172 15.58 -11.92 2.35
C GLY A 172 16.89 -11.23 2.73
N LEU A 173 16.84 -10.11 3.44
CA LEU A 173 18.00 -9.37 3.95
C LEU A 173 18.08 -9.41 5.48
N GLU A 174 19.25 -9.04 6.02
CA GLU A 174 19.44 -8.89 7.46
C GLU A 174 18.55 -7.78 8.01
N GLN A 175 18.05 -7.95 9.23
CA GLN A 175 17.29 -6.90 9.91
C GLN A 175 18.16 -5.65 10.12
N ALA A 176 17.58 -4.49 9.88
CA ALA A 176 18.28 -3.21 10.06
C ALA A 176 18.66 -2.99 11.53
N PRO A 177 19.79 -2.31 11.84
CA PRO A 177 20.26 -2.12 13.21
C PRO A 177 19.23 -1.44 14.12
N ASN A 178 18.47 -0.49 13.59
CA ASN A 178 17.48 0.28 14.35
C ASN A 178 16.03 -0.17 14.09
N PHE A 179 15.83 -1.39 13.60
CA PHE A 179 14.52 -1.91 13.20
C PHE A 179 13.45 -1.85 14.30
N GLU A 180 13.84 -2.03 15.56
CA GLU A 180 12.94 -1.96 16.71
C GLU A 180 12.26 -0.59 16.89
N LEU A 181 12.79 0.47 16.26
CA LEU A 181 12.12 1.79 16.25
C LEU A 181 10.73 1.73 15.58
N LEU A 182 10.51 0.80 14.66
CA LEU A 182 9.22 0.60 14.00
C LEU A 182 8.12 0.08 14.93
N TYR A 183 8.50 -0.43 16.11
CA TYR A 183 7.56 -0.98 17.09
C TYR A 183 7.32 -0.04 18.28
N GLN A 184 7.90 1.17 18.29
CA GLN A 184 7.78 2.09 19.43
C GLN A 184 6.36 2.59 19.65
N ASP A 185 5.53 2.61 18.63
CA ASP A 185 4.13 3.05 18.69
C ASP A 185 3.13 1.91 18.95
N ASP A 186 3.60 0.71 19.34
CA ASP A 186 2.75 -0.46 19.58
C ASP A 186 1.68 -0.20 20.66
N LYS A 187 0.44 -0.08 20.24
CA LYS A 187 -0.74 0.17 21.10
C LYS A 187 -1.28 -1.08 21.78
N LYS A 188 -0.69 -2.25 21.50
CA LYS A 188 -1.12 -3.56 22.03
C LYS A 188 -2.59 -3.87 21.79
N ILE A 189 -3.11 -3.44 20.64
CA ILE A 189 -4.55 -3.52 20.32
C ILE A 189 -5.09 -4.95 20.21
N LEU A 190 -4.21 -5.94 19.98
CA LEU A 190 -4.57 -7.35 19.89
C LEU A 190 -4.68 -8.02 21.27
N LYS A 191 -4.27 -7.33 22.34
CA LYS A 191 -4.41 -7.88 23.69
C LYS A 191 -5.87 -8.21 23.97
N GLY A 192 -6.14 -9.49 24.28
CA GLY A 192 -7.49 -9.94 24.59
C GLY A 192 -8.08 -9.22 25.82
N GLU A 193 -9.36 -8.97 25.77
CA GLU A 193 -10.13 -8.34 26.87
C GLU A 193 -10.39 -9.36 27.99
N ALA A 194 -10.12 -8.97 29.22
CA ALA A 194 -10.36 -9.84 30.38
C ALA A 194 -11.85 -10.16 30.55
N GLY A 195 -12.14 -11.41 30.89
CA GLY A 195 -13.53 -11.88 31.11
C GLY A 195 -14.26 -12.33 29.84
N TYR A 196 -13.62 -12.26 28.67
CA TYR A 196 -14.18 -12.80 27.42
C TYR A 196 -13.50 -14.09 27.00
N ASN A 197 -14.29 -15.02 26.47
CA ASN A 197 -13.81 -16.22 25.79
C ASN A 197 -13.95 -16.00 24.28
N TYR A 198 -12.83 -15.92 23.57
CA TYR A 198 -12.81 -15.68 22.12
C TYR A 198 -13.07 -16.99 21.36
N LEU A 199 -14.18 -17.07 20.63
CA LEU A 199 -14.59 -18.24 19.86
C LEU A 199 -13.83 -18.33 18.53
N TYR A 200 -13.61 -17.18 17.89
CA TYR A 200 -12.93 -17.07 16.60
C TYR A 200 -11.90 -15.95 16.64
N ARG A 201 -10.76 -16.18 16.01
CA ARG A 201 -9.78 -15.18 15.58
C ARG A 201 -9.37 -15.51 14.17
N LEU A 202 -9.59 -14.60 13.22
CA LEU A 202 -9.27 -14.81 11.83
C LEU A 202 -8.20 -13.83 11.35
N ASN A 203 -7.20 -14.35 10.66
CA ASN A 203 -6.25 -13.59 9.87
C ASN A 203 -6.84 -13.40 8.46
N CYS A 204 -7.64 -12.35 8.29
CA CYS A 204 -8.40 -12.11 7.07
C CYS A 204 -7.49 -11.99 5.85
N GLY A 205 -7.56 -12.96 4.92
CA GLY A 205 -6.71 -13.03 3.74
C GLY A 205 -5.30 -13.59 3.97
N GLY A 206 -4.95 -13.97 5.19
CA GLY A 206 -3.64 -14.52 5.56
C GLY A 206 -3.69 -15.99 5.99
N ASP A 207 -2.51 -16.51 6.33
CA ASP A 207 -2.30 -17.86 6.87
C ASP A 207 -2.47 -17.86 8.39
N ASP A 208 -2.40 -19.05 9.01
CA ASP A 208 -2.36 -19.17 10.47
C ASP A 208 -1.22 -18.33 11.05
N TYR A 209 -1.53 -17.57 12.09
CA TYR A 209 -0.56 -16.67 12.72
C TYR A 209 -0.74 -16.69 14.25
N THR A 210 0.38 -16.78 14.96
CA THR A 210 0.39 -16.60 16.42
C THR A 210 0.94 -15.21 16.75
N ASP A 211 0.10 -14.38 17.39
CA ASP A 211 0.46 -13.01 17.72
C ASP A 211 1.43 -12.89 18.89
N SER A 212 1.88 -11.68 19.17
CA SER A 212 2.82 -11.37 20.26
C SER A 212 2.27 -11.68 21.66
N PHE A 213 0.99 -11.95 21.81
CA PHE A 213 0.32 -12.38 23.04
C PHE A 213 0.13 -13.89 23.11
N GLY A 214 0.62 -14.66 22.12
CA GLY A 214 0.48 -16.11 22.05
C GLY A 214 -0.91 -16.58 21.59
N GLN A 215 -1.72 -15.71 20.98
CA GLN A 215 -3.06 -16.04 20.52
C GLN A 215 -3.00 -16.51 19.06
N LEU A 216 -3.63 -17.65 18.77
CA LEU A 216 -3.71 -18.19 17.41
C LEU A 216 -4.84 -17.49 16.63
N TRP A 217 -4.50 -16.96 15.47
CA TRP A 217 -5.39 -16.43 14.44
C TRP A 217 -5.45 -17.42 13.29
N LEU A 218 -6.64 -17.89 12.97
CA LEU A 218 -6.86 -18.90 11.93
C LEU A 218 -6.76 -18.28 10.53
N GLN A 219 -6.29 -19.07 9.60
CA GLN A 219 -6.19 -18.68 8.19
C GLN A 219 -7.55 -18.38 7.56
N ASP A 220 -7.56 -17.41 6.67
CA ASP A 220 -8.66 -17.09 5.76
C ASP A 220 -8.11 -16.81 4.36
N ASN A 221 -7.24 -17.68 3.87
CA ASN A 221 -6.57 -17.55 2.59
C ASN A 221 -7.36 -18.29 1.51
N THR A 222 -7.66 -17.61 0.39
CA THR A 222 -8.39 -18.19 -0.76
C THR A 222 -7.67 -19.32 -1.48
N ASN A 223 -6.36 -19.47 -1.24
CA ASN A 223 -5.56 -20.56 -1.81
C ASN A 223 -5.81 -21.91 -1.12
N TYR A 224 -6.50 -21.93 0.01
CA TYR A 224 -6.83 -23.13 0.77
C TYR A 224 -8.33 -23.39 0.78
N SER A 225 -8.72 -24.62 1.11
CA SER A 225 -10.13 -25.06 1.12
C SER A 225 -11.01 -24.39 2.18
N ARG A 226 -10.45 -23.59 3.08
CA ARG A 226 -11.18 -22.85 4.10
C ARG A 226 -11.07 -21.35 3.83
N SER A 227 -12.14 -20.78 3.36
CA SER A 227 -12.35 -19.34 3.33
C SER A 227 -13.62 -19.04 4.12
N TRP A 228 -13.54 -18.08 5.01
CA TRP A 228 -14.67 -17.58 5.81
C TRP A 228 -15.39 -16.42 5.14
N ALA A 229 -14.72 -15.80 4.15
CA ALA A 229 -15.26 -14.65 3.43
C ALA A 229 -15.97 -15.05 2.15
N GLU A 230 -17.07 -14.39 1.88
CA GLU A 230 -17.86 -14.52 0.68
C GLU A 230 -17.97 -13.17 -0.04
N ASN A 231 -17.60 -13.15 -1.34
CA ASN A 231 -17.64 -11.96 -2.19
C ASN A 231 -18.54 -12.22 -3.41
N PHE A 232 -19.78 -12.59 -3.17
CA PHE A 232 -20.69 -13.09 -4.21
C PHE A 232 -21.07 -12.10 -5.31
N LYS A 233 -20.89 -10.82 -5.07
CA LYS A 233 -21.39 -9.78 -5.99
C LYS A 233 -20.30 -9.10 -6.79
N ASP A 234 -19.05 -9.46 -6.56
CA ASP A 234 -17.94 -8.89 -7.32
C ASP A 234 -17.84 -9.57 -8.69
N LEU A 235 -17.78 -8.75 -9.74
CA LEU A 235 -17.68 -9.20 -11.12
C LEU A 235 -16.42 -10.00 -11.43
N ASN A 236 -15.39 -9.87 -10.57
CA ASN A 236 -14.13 -10.58 -10.72
C ASN A 236 -13.57 -10.99 -9.34
N PRO A 237 -13.76 -12.25 -8.93
CA PRO A 237 -13.28 -12.75 -7.63
C PRO A 237 -11.75 -12.69 -7.48
N TYR A 238 -10.99 -12.64 -8.58
CA TYR A 238 -9.53 -12.55 -8.51
C TYR A 238 -9.01 -11.17 -8.09
N LEU A 239 -9.81 -10.12 -8.26
CA LEU A 239 -9.40 -8.74 -7.96
C LEU A 239 -9.94 -8.23 -6.64
N ALA A 240 -10.96 -8.85 -6.11
CA ALA A 240 -11.80 -8.25 -5.08
C ALA A 240 -11.73 -8.92 -3.72
N SER A 241 -10.85 -9.88 -3.47
CA SER A 241 -10.99 -10.62 -2.22
C SER A 241 -9.76 -10.64 -1.33
N GLN A 242 -8.57 -10.53 -1.86
CA GLN A 242 -7.35 -10.68 -1.07
C GLN A 242 -6.19 -9.87 -1.64
N ARG A 243 -5.47 -9.18 -0.76
CA ARG A 243 -4.25 -8.43 -1.08
C ARG A 243 -3.26 -8.50 0.07
N THR A 244 -2.05 -8.07 -0.25
CA THR A 244 -0.98 -7.92 0.72
C THR A 244 -0.29 -6.58 0.53
N THR A 245 0.17 -5.98 1.62
CA THR A 245 1.18 -4.93 1.62
C THR A 245 2.46 -5.45 2.24
N ASN A 246 3.60 -4.80 1.96
CA ASN A 246 4.88 -5.10 2.60
C ASN A 246 5.35 -3.92 3.46
N ASP A 247 4.53 -2.89 3.56
CA ASP A 247 4.86 -1.70 4.32
C ASP A 247 4.73 -1.97 5.84
N PRO A 248 5.50 -1.25 6.67
CA PRO A 248 5.36 -1.33 8.12
C PRO A 248 3.97 -0.86 8.57
N ILE A 249 3.37 -1.57 9.49
CA ILE A 249 2.06 -1.20 10.04
C ILE A 249 2.26 -0.46 11.35
N ARG A 250 1.78 0.79 11.43
CA ARG A 250 1.88 1.64 12.63
C ARG A 250 0.87 1.22 13.70
N GLY A 251 1.31 1.26 14.97
CA GLY A 251 0.46 0.98 16.12
C GLY A 251 0.37 -0.48 16.54
N THR A 252 1.13 -1.37 15.89
CA THR A 252 1.27 -2.76 16.29
C THR A 252 2.64 -3.32 15.93
N ARG A 253 3.06 -4.39 16.60
CA ARG A 253 4.20 -5.21 16.18
C ARG A 253 3.80 -6.48 15.42
N ASP A 254 2.52 -6.81 15.40
CA ASP A 254 1.96 -7.99 14.74
C ASP A 254 1.53 -7.65 13.30
N TRP A 255 2.45 -7.14 12.50
CA TRP A 255 2.19 -6.63 11.14
C TRP A 255 1.54 -7.65 10.23
N THR A 256 1.89 -8.93 10.37
CA THR A 256 1.36 -10.02 9.53
C THR A 256 -0.17 -10.03 9.49
N LEU A 257 -0.84 -9.70 10.61
CA LEU A 257 -2.31 -9.64 10.67
C LEU A 257 -2.91 -8.46 9.90
N PHE A 258 -2.12 -7.44 9.57
CA PHE A 258 -2.57 -6.25 8.87
C PHE A 258 -1.96 -6.12 7.47
N GLN A 259 -0.84 -6.81 7.21
CA GLN A 259 -0.22 -6.88 5.90
C GLN A 259 -0.96 -7.83 4.95
N HIS A 260 -1.78 -8.74 5.47
CA HIS A 260 -2.72 -9.56 4.74
C HIS A 260 -4.12 -9.07 5.05
N PHE A 261 -4.96 -8.89 4.04
CA PHE A 261 -6.31 -8.40 4.25
C PHE A 261 -7.27 -8.83 3.15
N ARG A 262 -8.55 -8.82 3.51
CA ARG A 262 -9.67 -8.95 2.59
C ARG A 262 -10.29 -7.59 2.33
N PHE A 263 -10.79 -7.44 1.13
CA PHE A 263 -11.62 -6.32 0.76
C PHE A 263 -12.70 -6.74 -0.23
N GLY A 264 -13.76 -5.97 -0.32
CA GLY A 264 -14.81 -6.11 -1.32
C GLY A 264 -15.12 -4.75 -1.93
N ARG A 265 -15.48 -4.73 -3.21
CA ARG A 265 -15.89 -3.50 -3.89
C ARG A 265 -17.29 -3.06 -3.49
N HIS A 266 -18.20 -4.03 -3.34
CA HIS A 266 -19.61 -3.79 -3.05
C HIS A 266 -20.03 -4.43 -1.73
N GLN A 267 -19.48 -5.59 -1.44
CA GLN A 267 -19.81 -6.32 -0.23
C GLN A 267 -18.69 -7.29 0.11
N LEU A 268 -18.38 -7.40 1.40
CA LEU A 268 -17.55 -8.43 2.00
C LEU A 268 -18.33 -8.99 3.19
N GLU A 269 -18.58 -10.29 3.19
CA GLU A 269 -19.39 -10.95 4.20
C GLU A 269 -18.62 -12.09 4.86
N TYR A 270 -18.74 -12.19 6.19
CA TYR A 270 -18.25 -13.31 6.99
C TYR A 270 -19.40 -13.96 7.73
N ARG A 271 -19.36 -15.29 7.85
CA ARG A 271 -20.37 -16.07 8.56
C ARG A 271 -19.72 -16.90 9.65
N PHE A 272 -20.21 -16.74 10.89
CA PHE A 272 -19.73 -17.45 12.05
C PHE A 272 -20.85 -18.25 12.69
N PRO A 273 -20.80 -19.60 12.66
CA PRO A 273 -21.78 -20.42 13.37
C PRO A 273 -21.55 -20.30 14.88
N VAL A 274 -22.52 -19.69 15.56
CA VAL A 274 -22.52 -19.51 17.01
C VAL A 274 -23.91 -19.83 17.60
N ALA A 275 -24.00 -20.15 18.87
CA ALA A 275 -25.29 -20.31 19.56
C ALA A 275 -25.97 -18.94 19.74
N ASP A 276 -27.26 -18.94 20.05
CA ASP A 276 -27.96 -17.70 20.39
C ASP A 276 -27.34 -17.03 21.62
N GLY A 277 -27.10 -15.73 21.54
CA GLY A 277 -26.46 -14.99 22.61
C GLY A 277 -25.95 -13.62 22.18
N THR A 278 -25.46 -12.84 23.12
CA THR A 278 -24.83 -11.56 22.85
C THR A 278 -23.32 -11.73 22.73
N TYR A 279 -22.78 -11.26 21.64
CA TYR A 279 -21.35 -11.37 21.31
C TYR A 279 -20.68 -10.02 21.23
N ARG A 280 -19.44 -9.97 21.70
CA ARG A 280 -18.50 -8.88 21.47
C ARG A 280 -17.70 -9.18 20.22
N ILE A 281 -17.72 -8.32 19.23
CA ILE A 281 -17.04 -8.46 17.97
C ILE A 281 -15.96 -7.38 17.90
N GLU A 282 -14.71 -7.81 17.68
CA GLU A 282 -13.57 -6.93 17.46
C GLU A 282 -13.22 -6.95 15.97
N LEU A 283 -13.22 -5.79 15.36
CA LEU A 283 -12.89 -5.58 13.96
C LEU A 283 -11.58 -4.82 13.87
N TYR A 284 -10.70 -5.29 13.00
CA TYR A 284 -9.37 -4.75 12.81
C TYR A 284 -9.19 -4.36 11.36
N PHE A 285 -8.81 -3.10 11.12
CA PHE A 285 -8.67 -2.53 9.79
C PHE A 285 -7.32 -1.82 9.64
N THR A 286 -6.90 -1.66 8.39
CA THR A 286 -5.81 -0.78 7.96
C THR A 286 -6.12 -0.20 6.58
N GLU A 287 -5.63 1.00 6.28
CA GLU A 287 -5.68 1.60 4.94
C GLU A 287 -4.30 1.53 4.29
N PRO A 288 -4.05 0.54 3.41
CA PRO A 288 -2.71 0.29 2.88
C PRO A 288 -2.40 1.02 1.57
N TRP A 289 -3.35 1.77 0.99
CA TRP A 289 -3.18 2.37 -0.33
C TRP A 289 -3.25 3.88 -0.33
N HIS A 290 -4.31 4.45 0.27
CA HIS A 290 -4.47 5.89 0.29
C HIS A 290 -3.48 6.53 1.27
N GLY A 291 -2.73 7.53 0.79
CA GLY A 291 -1.73 8.24 1.59
C GLY A 291 -0.30 7.74 1.48
N THR A 292 -0.03 6.72 0.64
CA THR A 292 1.35 6.27 0.34
C THR A 292 2.19 7.40 -0.28
N GLY A 293 3.49 7.40 0.02
CA GLY A 293 4.48 8.21 -0.71
C GLY A 293 4.73 9.58 -0.14
N GLY A 294 4.47 9.81 1.12
CA GLY A 294 4.91 11.04 1.75
C GLY A 294 4.49 11.22 3.19
N SER A 295 5.34 11.91 3.93
CA SER A 295 5.02 12.38 5.29
C SER A 295 4.09 13.61 5.28
N ALA A 296 4.08 14.38 4.20
CA ALA A 296 3.02 15.35 3.96
C ALA A 296 1.89 14.60 3.28
N SER A 297 1.00 14.08 4.08
CA SER A 297 -0.14 13.34 3.62
C SER A 297 -0.96 14.18 2.65
N THR A 298 -1.12 13.67 1.45
CA THR A 298 -2.33 13.99 0.70
C THR A 298 -3.48 13.65 1.63
N ASP A 299 -4.35 14.60 1.88
CA ASP A 299 -5.57 14.35 2.64
C ASP A 299 -6.39 13.31 1.87
N CYS A 300 -6.56 12.16 2.48
CA CYS A 300 -7.29 11.02 1.90
C CYS A 300 -8.58 10.74 2.66
N GLU A 301 -9.02 11.66 3.53
CA GLU A 301 -10.33 11.61 4.17
C GLU A 301 -11.43 11.53 3.12
N GLY A 302 -12.38 10.62 3.32
CA GLY A 302 -13.49 10.42 2.41
C GLY A 302 -13.22 9.58 1.16
N LEU A 303 -11.98 9.15 0.91
CA LEU A 303 -11.68 8.31 -0.27
C LEU A 303 -12.12 6.85 -0.11
N ARG A 304 -12.26 6.37 1.12
CA ARG A 304 -12.77 5.04 1.42
C ARG A 304 -13.71 5.07 2.61
N ILE A 305 -14.99 5.10 2.32
CA ILE A 305 -16.07 5.08 3.31
C ILE A 305 -16.90 3.83 3.13
N PHE A 306 -17.26 3.15 4.21
CA PHE A 306 -18.13 1.97 4.18
C PHE A 306 -18.84 1.74 5.50
N ASP A 307 -19.95 1.04 5.44
CA ASP A 307 -20.72 0.60 6.60
C ASP A 307 -20.31 -0.79 7.04
N VAL A 308 -20.45 -1.06 8.32
CA VAL A 308 -20.39 -2.42 8.86
C VAL A 308 -21.74 -2.79 9.43
N ALA A 309 -22.28 -3.91 8.96
CA ALA A 309 -23.52 -4.47 9.49
C ALA A 309 -23.27 -5.82 10.17
N VAL A 310 -24.02 -6.13 11.21
CA VAL A 310 -24.09 -7.44 11.84
C VAL A 310 -25.56 -7.88 11.88
N ASN A 311 -25.87 -9.08 11.35
CA ASN A 311 -27.23 -9.59 11.25
C ASN A 311 -28.21 -8.54 10.64
N ASP A 312 -27.83 -7.98 9.48
CA ASP A 312 -28.61 -6.97 8.74
C ASP A 312 -28.80 -5.61 9.45
N SER A 313 -28.15 -5.40 10.60
CA SER A 313 -28.19 -4.11 11.31
C SER A 313 -26.86 -3.40 11.16
N VAL A 314 -26.89 -2.14 10.69
CA VAL A 314 -25.69 -1.28 10.62
C VAL A 314 -25.23 -0.98 12.05
N VAL A 315 -23.98 -1.33 12.36
CA VAL A 315 -23.33 -1.12 13.66
C VAL A 315 -22.21 -0.10 13.61
N LEU A 316 -21.67 0.17 12.44
CA LEU A 316 -20.77 1.28 12.13
C LEU A 316 -21.24 1.88 10.82
N ASP A 317 -21.52 3.18 10.83
CA ASP A 317 -21.99 3.97 9.71
C ASP A 317 -20.87 4.89 9.24
N ASP A 318 -20.68 5.00 7.92
CA ASP A 318 -19.69 5.87 7.28
C ASP A 318 -18.26 5.74 7.87
N LEU A 319 -17.78 4.51 8.11
CA LEU A 319 -16.45 4.30 8.65
C LEU A 319 -15.37 4.71 7.62
N ASP A 320 -14.56 5.69 7.97
CA ASP A 320 -13.35 6.10 7.25
C ASP A 320 -12.11 5.65 8.02
N ILE A 321 -11.46 4.60 7.56
CA ILE A 321 -10.27 4.04 8.21
C ILE A 321 -9.11 5.03 8.16
N TRP A 322 -8.97 5.78 7.05
CA TRP A 322 -7.88 6.73 6.89
C TRP A 322 -8.03 7.92 7.84
N ALA A 323 -9.23 8.48 7.97
CA ALA A 323 -9.49 9.55 8.92
C ALA A 323 -9.19 9.15 10.38
N GLU A 324 -9.40 7.86 10.72
CA GLU A 324 -9.15 7.35 12.07
C GLU A 324 -7.71 7.00 12.39
N SER A 325 -6.96 6.45 11.43
CA SER A 325 -5.64 5.89 11.69
C SER A 325 -4.57 6.29 10.68
N GLY A 326 -4.95 6.93 9.58
CA GLY A 326 -4.06 7.29 8.48
C GLY A 326 -3.57 6.07 7.69
N HIS A 327 -2.66 6.33 6.74
CA HIS A 327 -2.03 5.29 5.94
C HIS A 327 -1.24 4.30 6.81
N ASP A 328 -1.42 3.00 6.56
CA ASP A 328 -0.79 1.88 7.29
C ASP A 328 -0.96 1.93 8.82
N GLY A 329 -1.94 2.64 9.31
CA GLY A 329 -2.26 2.68 10.73
C GLY A 329 -3.28 1.62 11.13
N VAL A 330 -3.16 1.06 12.34
CA VAL A 330 -4.15 0.12 12.86
C VAL A 330 -5.39 0.85 13.36
N CYS A 331 -6.56 0.40 12.92
CA CYS A 331 -7.86 0.83 13.41
C CYS A 331 -8.57 -0.38 14.04
N LYS A 332 -8.99 -0.24 15.29
CA LYS A 332 -9.78 -1.26 16.01
C LYS A 332 -11.16 -0.71 16.33
N LYS A 333 -12.19 -1.45 15.98
CA LYS A 333 -13.57 -1.20 16.38
C LYS A 333 -14.10 -2.35 17.22
N VAL A 334 -14.95 -2.04 18.17
CA VAL A 334 -15.63 -3.02 19.01
C VAL A 334 -17.12 -2.76 18.92
N VAL A 335 -17.86 -3.79 18.52
CA VAL A 335 -19.32 -3.76 18.44
C VAL A 335 -19.93 -4.94 19.17
N TYR A 336 -21.21 -4.85 19.49
CA TYR A 336 -21.96 -5.91 20.14
C TYR A 336 -23.18 -6.27 19.29
N ALA A 337 -23.45 -7.56 19.18
CA ALA A 337 -24.60 -8.09 18.45
C ALA A 337 -25.20 -9.29 19.16
N THR A 338 -26.49 -9.52 18.96
CA THR A 338 -27.26 -10.62 19.52
C THR A 338 -27.83 -11.50 18.43
#